data_9e74b3881c035108e5cc444993d7f57b
#
_entry.id   9e74b3881c035108e5cc444993d7f57b
#
_cell.length_a   1.000
_cell.length_b   1.000
_cell.length_c   1.000
_cell.angle_alpha   90.00
_cell.angle_beta   90.00
_cell.angle_gamma   90.00
#
_symmetry.space_group_name_H-M   'P 1'
#
loop_
_entity.id
_entity.type
_entity.pdbx_description
1 polymer ?
#
loop_
_entity_poly.entity_id
_entity_poly.type
_entity_poly.pdbx_seq_one_letter_code
_entity_poly.pdbx_strand_id
1 'polypeptide(L)'
;MYRLNYEQFDRDNQYIGNDLGAVMKEGKTVFKTWSQLATGVYLNLYLDGEGKSRLESLPMERLDHGVWYVEILRDLDGVFYTYTFEFDHKTRHETIDIYAKACGVNGNVGAVVNFKTTDPEGWDKVKKPKCRNACDAVVYECHVRDFSADSSSGVAPEHRGKYVAFADKGTKYQGVNTCIEHLKELGITHVHLLPVEDYATVDESKPWLNQYNWGYDPKNFNCLEGSYSTDPYDPKCRIREFKQLVMALHENGIGVVMDVVYNHTYYTEESAFERSFPYYYHRIRNDGSFSKGSGCGNETASNHMMIRKFRIDS
;
A
#
# COMPACT_ATOMS: atom_id res chain seq x y z
N MET A 1 13.56 -23.51 22.70
CA MET A 1 12.53 -22.73 22.01
C MET A 1 11.46 -23.71 21.53
N TYR A 2 10.25 -23.66 22.07
CA TYR A 2 9.16 -24.52 21.61
C TYR A 2 8.81 -24.10 20.17
N ARG A 3 8.92 -25.03 19.22
CA ARG A 3 8.50 -24.80 17.86
C ARG A 3 6.98 -24.64 17.83
N LEU A 4 6.49 -23.48 17.41
CA LEU A 4 5.07 -23.29 17.13
C LEU A 4 4.68 -24.27 16.01
N ASN A 5 3.67 -25.10 16.24
CA ASN A 5 3.06 -25.86 15.16
C ASN A 5 2.12 -24.92 14.40
N TYR A 6 2.64 -24.30 13.35
CA TYR A 6 1.89 -23.28 12.59
C TYR A 6 0.58 -23.81 11.99
N GLU A 7 0.52 -25.08 11.58
CA GLU A 7 -0.72 -25.62 11.04
C GLU A 7 -1.83 -25.73 12.09
N GLN A 8 -1.47 -26.19 13.31
CA GLN A 8 -2.41 -26.25 14.41
C GLN A 8 -2.76 -24.83 14.89
N PHE A 9 -1.74 -23.98 14.99
CA PHE A 9 -1.92 -22.58 15.40
C PHE A 9 -2.89 -21.85 14.45
N ASP A 10 -2.72 -22.01 13.15
CA ASP A 10 -3.58 -21.39 12.13
C ASP A 10 -5.03 -21.91 12.21
N ARG A 11 -5.22 -23.23 12.38
CA ARG A 11 -6.57 -23.79 12.57
C ARG A 11 -7.30 -23.19 13.77
N ASP A 12 -6.58 -22.95 14.85
CA ASP A 12 -7.18 -22.49 16.10
C ASP A 12 -7.33 -20.96 16.18
N ASN A 13 -6.53 -20.19 15.42
CA ASN A 13 -6.39 -18.75 15.61
C ASN A 13 -6.61 -17.90 14.36
N GLN A 14 -6.89 -18.50 13.19
CA GLN A 14 -7.16 -17.70 11.99
C GLN A 14 -8.43 -16.85 12.13
N TYR A 15 -8.36 -15.64 11.64
CA TYR A 15 -9.52 -14.77 11.51
C TYR A 15 -10.04 -14.79 10.08
N ILE A 16 -11.33 -15.06 9.89
CA ILE A 16 -11.97 -15.19 8.57
C ILE A 16 -12.81 -13.98 8.16
N GLY A 17 -12.98 -12.98 9.07
CA GLY A 17 -13.69 -11.74 8.74
C GLY A 17 -12.91 -10.90 7.70
N ASN A 18 -13.59 -10.01 7.01
CA ASN A 18 -13.04 -9.16 5.94
C ASN A 18 -12.96 -7.68 6.36
N ASP A 19 -12.78 -7.41 7.64
CA ASP A 19 -12.89 -6.08 8.24
C ASP A 19 -11.70 -5.70 9.13
N LEU A 20 -10.52 -6.28 8.87
CA LEU A 20 -9.25 -5.81 9.44
C LEU A 20 -8.86 -4.46 8.83
N GLY A 21 -8.14 -3.66 9.62
CA GLY A 21 -7.79 -2.29 9.27
C GLY A 21 -8.72 -1.25 9.86
N ALA A 22 -8.64 -0.02 9.35
CA ALA A 22 -9.52 1.09 9.69
C ALA A 22 -10.72 1.12 8.75
N VAL A 23 -11.93 1.01 9.29
CA VAL A 23 -13.18 0.99 8.52
C VAL A 23 -14.09 2.12 9.00
N MET A 24 -14.37 3.07 8.12
CA MET A 24 -15.34 4.15 8.38
C MET A 24 -16.76 3.63 8.19
N LYS A 25 -17.61 3.97 9.13
CA LYS A 25 -19.07 3.74 9.10
C LYS A 25 -19.77 5.05 9.42
N GLU A 26 -21.08 5.11 9.22
CA GLU A 26 -21.85 6.31 9.53
C GLU A 26 -21.65 6.74 10.99
N GLY A 27 -21.08 7.93 11.19
CA GLY A 27 -20.83 8.55 12.50
C GLY A 27 -19.74 7.90 13.35
N LYS A 28 -19.00 6.91 12.84
CA LYS A 28 -17.95 6.22 13.60
C LYS A 28 -16.84 5.63 12.73
N THR A 29 -15.70 5.39 13.35
CA THR A 29 -14.57 4.67 12.75
C THR A 29 -14.22 3.46 13.60
N VAL A 30 -14.09 2.31 12.97
CA VAL A 30 -13.75 1.02 13.61
C VAL A 30 -12.35 0.65 13.21
N PHE A 31 -11.54 0.25 14.19
CA PHE A 31 -10.19 -0.26 13.97
C PHE A 31 -10.11 -1.71 14.44
N LYS A 32 -9.60 -2.57 13.58
CA LYS A 32 -9.32 -3.97 13.90
C LYS A 32 -7.94 -4.37 13.43
N THR A 33 -7.22 -5.09 14.27
CA THR A 33 -5.95 -5.72 13.90
C THR A 33 -5.86 -7.13 14.48
N TRP A 34 -4.96 -7.94 13.96
CA TRP A 34 -4.79 -9.31 14.41
C TRP A 34 -3.39 -9.53 14.96
N SER A 35 -3.33 -9.95 16.21
CA SER A 35 -2.09 -10.38 16.89
C SER A 35 -2.44 -11.29 18.05
N GLN A 36 -2.30 -12.60 17.86
CA GLN A 36 -2.66 -13.60 18.88
C GLN A 36 -1.69 -13.61 20.06
N LEU A 37 -0.42 -13.27 19.84
CA LEU A 37 0.61 -13.28 20.90
C LEU A 37 0.65 -11.99 21.71
N ALA A 38 0.04 -10.89 21.22
CA ALA A 38 0.02 -9.64 21.96
C ALA A 38 -0.73 -9.80 23.30
N THR A 39 -0.19 -9.22 24.35
CA THR A 39 -0.79 -9.10 25.68
C THR A 39 -1.55 -7.81 25.87
N GLY A 40 -1.34 -6.82 25.00
CA GLY A 40 -2.04 -5.56 24.91
C GLY A 40 -1.84 -4.94 23.53
N VAL A 41 -2.86 -4.24 23.01
CA VAL A 41 -2.75 -3.43 21.80
C VAL A 41 -3.37 -2.07 22.05
N TYR A 42 -2.72 -1.02 21.56
CA TYR A 42 -3.15 0.35 21.68
C TYR A 42 -3.24 0.99 20.31
N LEU A 43 -4.34 1.66 20.02
CA LEU A 43 -4.50 2.53 18.87
C LEU A 43 -3.93 3.91 19.21
N ASN A 44 -2.99 4.41 18.41
CA ASN A 44 -2.47 5.77 18.53
C ASN A 44 -3.00 6.60 17.37
N LEU A 45 -3.55 7.77 17.63
CA LEU A 45 -4.04 8.72 16.65
C LEU A 45 -3.10 9.91 16.54
N TYR A 46 -2.94 10.45 15.31
CA TYR A 46 -2.05 11.57 15.02
C TYR A 46 -2.74 12.59 14.12
N LEU A 47 -2.33 13.87 14.26
CA LEU A 47 -2.79 14.95 13.38
C LEU A 47 -2.00 15.04 12.07
N ASP A 48 -0.78 14.52 12.04
CA ASP A 48 0.12 14.65 10.89
C ASP A 48 0.59 13.30 10.35
N GLY A 49 0.93 13.28 9.06
CA GLY A 49 1.39 12.09 8.35
C GLY A 49 2.83 11.66 8.67
N GLU A 50 3.56 12.40 9.50
CA GLU A 50 4.88 12.02 9.99
C GLU A 50 4.82 11.28 11.34
N GLY A 51 3.65 11.26 12.01
CA GLY A 51 3.45 10.63 13.32
C GLY A 51 4.10 11.40 14.48
N LYS A 52 4.26 12.71 14.34
CA LYS A 52 4.90 13.57 15.36
C LYS A 52 3.88 14.16 16.35
N SER A 53 2.68 14.47 15.89
CA SER A 53 1.63 15.14 16.68
C SER A 53 0.59 14.13 17.16
N ARG A 54 0.95 13.33 18.18
CA ARG A 54 0.04 12.35 18.77
C ARG A 54 -1.13 13.06 19.47
N LEU A 55 -2.35 12.69 19.09
CA LEU A 55 -3.60 13.16 19.71
C LEU A 55 -3.96 12.36 20.95
N GLU A 56 -4.04 11.05 20.80
CA GLU A 56 -4.48 10.13 21.84
C GLU A 56 -3.92 8.73 21.62
N SER A 57 -3.92 7.94 22.68
CA SER A 57 -3.59 6.50 22.64
C SER A 57 -4.68 5.76 23.41
N LEU A 58 -5.36 4.84 22.75
CA LEU A 58 -6.54 4.14 23.25
C LEU A 58 -6.27 2.64 23.38
N PRO A 59 -6.56 1.99 24.52
CA PRO A 59 -6.46 0.54 24.61
C PRO A 59 -7.52 -0.10 23.71
N MET A 60 -7.15 -1.20 23.06
CA MET A 60 -8.05 -2.01 22.26
C MET A 60 -8.55 -3.21 23.05
N GLU A 61 -9.79 -3.60 22.78
CA GLU A 61 -10.41 -4.80 23.35
C GLU A 61 -9.94 -6.04 22.57
N ARG A 62 -9.59 -7.10 23.28
CA ARG A 62 -9.27 -8.38 22.68
C ARG A 62 -10.54 -9.18 22.45
N LEU A 63 -10.78 -9.56 21.20
CA LEU A 63 -11.86 -10.44 20.77
C LEU A 63 -11.32 -11.88 20.54
N ASP A 64 -12.19 -12.78 20.12
CA ASP A 64 -11.83 -14.15 19.75
C ASP A 64 -10.81 -14.19 18.62
N HIS A 65 -10.08 -15.29 18.51
CA HIS A 65 -9.06 -15.56 17.48
C HIS A 65 -7.92 -14.52 17.39
N GLY A 66 -7.62 -13.80 18.49
CA GLY A 66 -6.52 -12.84 18.52
C GLY A 66 -6.77 -11.53 17.79
N VAL A 67 -8.03 -11.21 17.50
CA VAL A 67 -8.43 -9.92 16.97
C VAL A 67 -8.45 -8.89 18.09
N TRP A 68 -7.98 -7.69 17.80
CA TRP A 68 -8.05 -6.52 18.66
C TRP A 68 -8.93 -5.47 18.01
N TYR A 69 -9.78 -4.82 18.81
CA TYR A 69 -10.86 -3.98 18.35
C TYR A 69 -10.97 -2.70 19.18
N VAL A 70 -11.24 -1.58 18.51
CA VAL A 70 -11.73 -0.35 19.13
C VAL A 70 -12.65 0.39 18.17
N GLU A 71 -13.71 0.98 18.70
CA GLU A 71 -14.64 1.82 17.97
C GLU A 71 -14.58 3.25 18.52
N ILE A 72 -14.50 4.22 17.62
CA ILE A 72 -14.51 5.65 17.96
C ILE A 72 -15.74 6.27 17.32
N LEU A 73 -16.61 6.86 18.16
CA LEU A 73 -17.87 7.50 17.74
C LEU A 73 -17.60 8.87 17.10
N ARG A 74 -16.71 8.89 16.12
CA ARG A 74 -16.32 10.06 15.32
C ARG A 74 -15.96 9.61 13.90
N ASP A 75 -16.22 10.48 12.95
CA ASP A 75 -15.60 10.40 11.62
C ASP A 75 -14.15 10.84 11.75
N LEU A 76 -13.21 9.97 11.38
CA LEU A 76 -11.78 10.21 11.45
C LEU A 76 -11.13 10.36 10.06
N ASP A 77 -11.91 10.71 9.03
CA ASP A 77 -11.38 10.92 7.69
C ASP A 77 -10.23 11.95 7.67
N GLY A 78 -9.05 11.51 7.23
CA GLY A 78 -7.82 12.32 7.22
C GLY A 78 -6.99 12.26 8.51
N VAL A 79 -7.42 11.51 9.54
CA VAL A 79 -6.63 11.28 10.76
C VAL A 79 -5.64 10.14 10.50
N PHE A 80 -4.43 10.28 11.03
CA PHE A 80 -3.39 9.25 10.92
C PHE A 80 -3.34 8.37 12.16
N TYR A 81 -2.86 7.13 12.01
CA TYR A 81 -2.82 6.18 13.12
C TYR A 81 -1.70 5.15 13.02
N THR A 82 -1.35 4.59 14.18
CA THR A 82 -0.51 3.40 14.32
C THR A 82 -1.11 2.47 15.37
N TYR A 83 -0.56 1.26 15.45
CA TYR A 83 -0.79 0.39 16.60
C TYR A 83 0.49 0.24 17.41
N THR A 84 0.35 0.21 18.75
CA THR A 84 1.40 -0.28 19.65
C THR A 84 1.00 -1.66 20.13
N PHE A 85 1.80 -2.67 19.81
CA PHE A 85 1.65 -4.04 20.29
C PHE A 85 2.54 -4.24 21.52
N GLU A 86 1.98 -4.79 22.59
CA GLU A 86 2.69 -5.16 23.80
C GLU A 86 2.80 -6.68 23.89
N PHE A 87 4.01 -7.18 24.12
CA PHE A 87 4.28 -8.58 24.30
C PHE A 87 4.90 -8.82 25.69
N ASP A 88 4.54 -9.93 26.35
CA ASP A 88 5.04 -10.33 27.68
C ASP A 88 4.89 -9.23 28.73
N HIS A 89 3.90 -8.34 28.58
CA HIS A 89 3.64 -7.16 29.42
C HIS A 89 4.84 -6.21 29.57
N LYS A 90 5.80 -6.24 28.62
CA LYS A 90 7.04 -5.43 28.70
C LYS A 90 7.48 -4.87 27.36
N THR A 91 7.62 -5.72 26.35
CA THR A 91 8.14 -5.33 25.04
C THR A 91 7.03 -4.64 24.26
N ARG A 92 7.30 -3.43 23.77
CA ARG A 92 6.33 -2.65 22.99
C ARG A 92 6.91 -2.31 21.62
N HIS A 93 6.13 -2.57 20.60
CA HIS A 93 6.44 -2.20 19.21
C HIS A 93 5.34 -1.32 18.65
N GLU A 94 5.68 -0.10 18.30
CA GLU A 94 4.77 0.76 17.54
C GLU A 94 5.04 0.59 16.05
N THR A 95 3.96 0.44 15.26
CA THR A 95 4.06 0.23 13.82
C THR A 95 2.80 0.69 13.10
N ILE A 96 2.94 0.97 11.82
CA ILE A 96 1.79 1.12 10.91
C ILE A 96 0.96 -0.17 10.90
N ASP A 97 -0.32 -0.03 10.63
CA ASP A 97 -1.23 -1.15 10.39
C ASP A 97 -0.87 -1.86 9.07
N ILE A 98 -0.68 -3.17 9.11
CA ILE A 98 -0.44 -3.97 7.89
C ILE A 98 -1.62 -3.93 6.90
N TYR A 99 -2.82 -3.65 7.39
CA TYR A 99 -4.04 -3.48 6.59
C TYR A 99 -4.35 -2.01 6.25
N ALA A 100 -3.43 -1.05 6.52
CA ALA A 100 -3.63 0.34 6.12
C ALA A 100 -3.76 0.44 4.60
N LYS A 101 -4.82 1.11 4.12
CA LYS A 101 -5.10 1.34 2.69
C LYS A 101 -4.64 2.72 2.21
N ALA A 102 -4.14 3.51 3.12
CA ALA A 102 -3.50 4.80 2.88
C ALA A 102 -2.48 5.05 3.99
N CYS A 103 -1.45 5.78 3.70
CA CYS A 103 -0.39 6.13 4.65
C CYS A 103 0.02 7.60 4.53
N GLY A 104 0.65 8.10 5.58
CA GLY A 104 1.29 9.40 5.59
C GLY A 104 2.62 9.38 4.81
N VAL A 105 3.26 10.53 4.75
CA VAL A 105 4.55 10.70 4.08
C VAL A 105 5.59 9.70 4.62
N ASN A 106 6.35 9.10 3.71
CA ASN A 106 7.32 8.04 4.01
C ASN A 106 6.70 6.77 4.65
N GLY A 107 5.38 6.57 4.61
CA GLY A 107 4.72 5.31 4.98
C GLY A 107 4.95 4.84 6.43
N ASN A 108 5.13 5.74 7.40
CA ASN A 108 5.37 5.36 8.81
C ASN A 108 4.08 5.26 9.64
N VAL A 109 3.02 5.91 9.21
CA VAL A 109 1.70 5.93 9.84
C VAL A 109 0.62 5.64 8.83
N GLY A 110 -0.40 4.88 9.19
CA GLY A 110 -1.60 4.68 8.37
C GLY A 110 -2.46 5.93 8.37
N ALA A 111 -3.34 6.06 7.39
CA ALA A 111 -4.33 7.13 7.33
C ALA A 111 -5.73 6.55 7.19
N VAL A 112 -6.69 7.12 7.90
CA VAL A 112 -8.10 6.85 7.72
C VAL A 112 -8.58 7.67 6.52
N VAL A 113 -9.11 7.01 5.49
CA VAL A 113 -9.55 7.71 4.27
C VAL A 113 -10.93 7.24 3.84
N ASN A 114 -11.81 8.20 3.60
CA ASN A 114 -13.04 7.98 2.88
C ASN A 114 -12.73 7.93 1.38
N PHE A 115 -12.64 6.74 0.81
CA PHE A 115 -12.29 6.54 -0.60
C PHE A 115 -13.23 7.22 -1.60
N LYS A 116 -14.48 7.46 -1.23
CA LYS A 116 -15.42 8.22 -2.08
C LYS A 116 -15.00 9.68 -2.28
N THR A 117 -14.29 10.27 -1.31
CA THR A 117 -13.79 11.64 -1.42
C THR A 117 -12.54 11.74 -2.31
N THR A 118 -11.99 10.62 -2.74
CA THR A 118 -10.82 10.55 -3.64
C THR A 118 -11.20 10.28 -5.10
N ASP A 119 -12.48 10.12 -5.40
CA ASP A 119 -12.94 9.88 -6.76
C ASP A 119 -12.77 11.14 -7.62
N PRO A 120 -12.04 11.09 -8.74
CA PRO A 120 -12.01 12.18 -9.69
C PRO A 120 -13.36 12.34 -10.39
N GLU A 121 -13.61 13.51 -10.97
CA GLU A 121 -14.84 13.75 -11.73
C GLU A 121 -14.99 12.72 -12.85
N GLY A 122 -16.16 12.08 -12.92
CA GLY A 122 -16.47 11.05 -13.92
C GLY A 122 -15.99 9.63 -13.59
N TRP A 123 -15.40 9.42 -12.42
CA TRP A 123 -14.92 8.10 -11.99
C TRP A 123 -15.98 7.00 -12.05
N ASP A 124 -17.21 7.33 -11.67
CA ASP A 124 -18.39 6.43 -11.72
C ASP A 124 -18.78 5.98 -13.15
N LYS A 125 -18.32 6.70 -14.17
CA LYS A 125 -18.61 6.41 -15.59
C LYS A 125 -17.47 5.63 -16.27
N VAL A 126 -16.33 5.48 -15.61
CA VAL A 126 -15.16 4.78 -16.17
C VAL A 126 -15.48 3.32 -16.40
N LYS A 127 -15.20 2.84 -17.62
CA LYS A 127 -15.39 1.45 -18.00
C LYS A 127 -14.03 0.79 -18.22
N LYS A 128 -13.77 -0.29 -17.48
CA LYS A 128 -12.58 -1.11 -17.70
C LYS A 128 -12.59 -1.67 -19.14
N PRO A 129 -11.54 -1.47 -19.94
CA PRO A 129 -11.39 -2.06 -21.25
C PRO A 129 -11.52 -3.59 -21.19
N LYS A 130 -12.14 -4.18 -22.20
CA LYS A 130 -12.31 -5.63 -22.28
C LYS A 130 -11.23 -6.21 -23.18
N CYS A 131 -10.45 -7.13 -22.66
CA CYS A 131 -9.62 -8.05 -23.46
C CYS A 131 -10.40 -9.35 -23.66
N ARG A 132 -10.60 -9.79 -24.91
CA ARG A 132 -11.39 -11.01 -25.21
C ARG A 132 -10.63 -12.26 -24.79
N ASN A 133 -9.35 -12.33 -25.17
CA ASN A 133 -8.48 -13.45 -24.85
C ASN A 133 -7.16 -12.90 -24.30
N ALA A 134 -6.52 -13.61 -23.38
CA ALA A 134 -5.21 -13.23 -22.87
C ALA A 134 -4.14 -13.15 -23.97
N CYS A 135 -4.26 -13.98 -25.02
CA CYS A 135 -3.35 -13.99 -26.17
C CYS A 135 -3.45 -12.74 -27.07
N ASP A 136 -4.54 -11.97 -26.94
CA ASP A 136 -4.72 -10.72 -27.68
C ASP A 136 -4.10 -9.51 -26.95
N ALA A 137 -3.57 -9.72 -25.74
CA ALA A 137 -2.97 -8.67 -24.94
C ALA A 137 -1.60 -8.28 -25.48
N VAL A 138 -1.43 -6.98 -25.75
CA VAL A 138 -0.14 -6.34 -25.99
C VAL A 138 0.16 -5.47 -24.78
N VAL A 139 1.14 -5.89 -23.98
CA VAL A 139 1.46 -5.30 -22.68
C VAL A 139 2.70 -4.42 -22.80
N TYR A 140 2.61 -3.20 -22.30
CA TYR A 140 3.72 -2.25 -22.19
C TYR A 140 4.08 -2.07 -20.73
N GLU A 141 5.29 -2.53 -20.35
CA GLU A 141 5.80 -2.32 -18.99
C GLU A 141 6.25 -0.87 -18.83
N CYS A 142 5.85 -0.22 -17.74
CA CYS A 142 6.02 1.20 -17.54
C CYS A 142 6.35 1.55 -16.10
N HIS A 143 7.42 2.31 -15.88
CA HIS A 143 7.74 2.93 -14.61
C HIS A 143 7.08 4.31 -14.52
N VAL A 144 6.30 4.58 -13.46
CA VAL A 144 5.51 5.82 -13.35
C VAL A 144 6.37 7.08 -13.49
N ARG A 145 7.51 7.13 -12.79
CA ARG A 145 8.42 8.28 -12.88
C ARG A 145 9.02 8.42 -14.26
N ASP A 146 9.57 7.35 -14.83
CA ASP A 146 10.31 7.40 -16.08
C ASP A 146 9.44 7.67 -17.31
N PHE A 147 8.14 7.40 -17.19
CA PHE A 147 7.15 7.69 -18.22
C PHE A 147 7.16 9.17 -18.66
N SER A 148 7.48 10.09 -17.75
CA SER A 148 7.35 11.53 -18.01
C SER A 148 8.41 12.42 -17.34
N ALA A 149 9.38 11.86 -16.61
CA ALA A 149 10.35 12.65 -15.83
C ALA A 149 11.23 13.57 -16.67
N ASP A 150 11.58 13.15 -17.90
CA ASP A 150 12.41 13.96 -18.79
C ASP A 150 11.63 15.17 -19.34
N SER A 151 12.31 16.30 -19.50
CA SER A 151 11.72 17.52 -20.04
C SER A 151 11.20 17.36 -21.47
N SER A 152 11.75 16.43 -22.24
CA SER A 152 11.30 16.10 -23.59
C SER A 152 9.98 15.31 -23.61
N SER A 153 9.45 14.90 -22.48
CA SER A 153 8.13 14.25 -22.40
C SER A 153 6.99 15.13 -22.90
N GLY A 154 7.16 16.45 -22.85
CA GLY A 154 6.09 17.42 -23.17
C GLY A 154 5.02 17.55 -22.08
N VAL A 155 5.20 16.83 -20.97
CA VAL A 155 4.33 16.90 -19.77
C VAL A 155 4.61 18.18 -19.00
N ALA A 156 3.55 18.76 -18.39
CA ALA A 156 3.68 19.93 -17.50
C ALA A 156 4.73 19.69 -16.42
N PRO A 157 5.63 20.64 -16.12
CA PRO A 157 6.74 20.43 -15.21
C PRO A 157 6.34 19.88 -13.84
N GLU A 158 5.21 20.33 -13.31
CA GLU A 158 4.63 19.90 -12.02
C GLU A 158 4.08 18.47 -12.03
N HIS A 159 3.75 17.93 -13.22
CA HIS A 159 3.24 16.57 -13.39
C HIS A 159 4.33 15.55 -13.72
N ARG A 160 5.55 15.98 -14.05
CA ARG A 160 6.62 15.08 -14.49
C ARG A 160 6.98 14.06 -13.41
N GLY A 161 7.00 12.81 -13.80
CA GLY A 161 7.30 11.70 -12.90
C GLY A 161 6.17 11.36 -11.91
N LYS A 162 4.96 11.89 -12.12
CA LYS A 162 3.80 11.74 -11.23
C LYS A 162 2.67 10.93 -11.89
N TYR A 163 1.75 10.40 -11.07
CA TYR A 163 0.56 9.70 -11.56
C TYR A 163 -0.26 10.56 -12.55
N VAL A 164 -0.41 11.85 -12.25
CA VAL A 164 -1.20 12.78 -13.08
C VAL A 164 -0.65 12.97 -14.48
N ALA A 165 0.64 12.69 -14.72
CA ALA A 165 1.25 12.77 -16.05
C ALA A 165 0.57 11.90 -17.10
N PHE A 166 -0.05 10.79 -16.68
CA PHE A 166 -0.82 9.91 -17.57
C PHE A 166 -2.11 10.55 -18.09
N ALA A 167 -2.60 11.59 -17.42
CA ALA A 167 -3.79 12.34 -17.83
C ALA A 167 -3.47 13.56 -18.72
N ASP A 168 -2.21 13.95 -18.89
CA ASP A 168 -1.80 15.04 -19.74
C ASP A 168 -2.00 14.66 -21.22
N LYS A 169 -2.80 15.45 -21.93
CA LYS A 169 -3.19 15.18 -23.32
C LYS A 169 -2.36 15.99 -24.31
N GLY A 170 -2.15 15.44 -25.51
CA GLY A 170 -1.50 16.13 -26.62
C GLY A 170 -0.01 16.37 -26.42
N THR A 171 0.65 15.60 -25.56
CA THR A 171 2.09 15.69 -25.26
C THR A 171 2.92 15.32 -26.48
N LYS A 172 3.96 16.14 -26.78
CA LYS A 172 4.83 15.95 -27.95
C LYS A 172 6.25 16.42 -27.67
N TYR A 173 7.19 15.81 -28.38
CA TYR A 173 8.56 16.29 -28.49
C TYR A 173 8.97 16.37 -29.96
N GLN A 174 9.41 17.55 -30.40
CA GLN A 174 9.81 17.78 -31.81
C GLN A 174 8.79 17.28 -32.86
N GLY A 175 7.49 17.40 -32.54
CA GLY A 175 6.38 16.98 -33.41
C GLY A 175 5.98 15.50 -33.27
N VAL A 176 6.74 14.68 -32.54
CA VAL A 176 6.42 13.27 -32.27
C VAL A 176 5.60 13.15 -30.99
N ASN A 177 4.56 12.32 -30.99
CA ASN A 177 3.73 12.06 -29.81
C ASN A 177 4.51 11.36 -28.70
N THR A 178 4.27 11.76 -27.47
CA THR A 178 4.89 11.21 -26.25
C THR A 178 3.82 10.74 -25.27
N CYS A 179 4.22 10.08 -24.22
CA CYS A 179 3.36 9.64 -23.11
C CYS A 179 2.11 8.91 -23.61
N ILE A 180 0.92 9.29 -23.14
CA ILE A 180 -0.31 8.58 -23.49
C ILE A 180 -0.63 8.60 -25.00
N GLU A 181 -0.26 9.67 -25.70
CA GLU A 181 -0.45 9.73 -27.15
C GLU A 181 0.45 8.74 -27.89
N HIS A 182 1.66 8.50 -27.41
CA HIS A 182 2.56 7.45 -27.92
C HIS A 182 1.98 6.06 -27.68
N LEU A 183 1.46 5.78 -26.48
CA LEU A 183 0.85 4.48 -26.15
C LEU A 183 -0.32 4.16 -27.09
N LYS A 184 -1.12 5.17 -27.43
CA LYS A 184 -2.23 5.04 -28.41
C LYS A 184 -1.72 4.71 -29.81
N GLU A 185 -0.68 5.40 -30.29
CA GLU A 185 -0.08 5.12 -31.60
C GLU A 185 0.54 3.73 -31.65
N LEU A 186 1.15 3.29 -30.56
CA LEU A 186 1.76 1.97 -30.46
C LEU A 186 0.70 0.85 -30.47
N GLY A 187 -0.57 1.16 -30.18
CA GLY A 187 -1.69 0.22 -30.26
C GLY A 187 -1.66 -0.85 -29.16
N ILE A 188 -1.08 -0.55 -28.02
CA ILE A 188 -1.06 -1.47 -26.86
C ILE A 188 -2.45 -1.63 -26.25
N THR A 189 -2.68 -2.74 -25.58
CA THR A 189 -3.95 -3.02 -24.88
C THR A 189 -3.86 -2.83 -23.38
N HIS A 190 -2.66 -2.94 -22.80
CA HIS A 190 -2.43 -2.83 -21.36
C HIS A 190 -1.11 -2.12 -21.06
N VAL A 191 -1.15 -1.29 -20.02
CA VAL A 191 0.06 -0.83 -19.31
C VAL A 191 0.24 -1.70 -18.08
N HIS A 192 1.42 -2.28 -17.93
CA HIS A 192 1.88 -2.98 -16.74
C HIS A 192 2.77 -2.00 -15.96
N LEU A 193 2.22 -1.44 -14.89
CA LEU A 193 2.97 -0.54 -14.02
C LEU A 193 3.94 -1.34 -13.17
N LEU A 194 5.24 -0.97 -13.18
CA LEU A 194 6.18 -1.37 -12.14
C LEU A 194 5.60 -0.98 -10.79
N PRO A 195 6.06 -1.58 -9.66
CA PRO A 195 5.37 -1.47 -8.38
C PRO A 195 5.01 -0.03 -8.02
N VAL A 196 3.74 0.16 -7.68
CA VAL A 196 3.14 1.43 -7.25
C VAL A 196 2.69 1.39 -5.79
N GLU A 197 2.93 0.28 -5.12
CA GLU A 197 2.76 0.15 -3.67
C GLU A 197 3.92 0.85 -2.95
N ASP A 198 3.65 1.34 -1.73
CA ASP A 198 4.60 2.09 -0.91
C ASP A 198 5.89 1.29 -0.64
N TYR A 199 7.03 1.85 -1.00
CA TYR A 199 8.35 1.25 -0.88
C TYR A 199 9.29 2.09 0.01
N ALA A 200 10.45 1.52 0.42
CA ALA A 200 11.19 2.03 1.56
C ALA A 200 12.25 3.08 1.24
N THR A 201 12.90 3.03 0.07
CA THR A 201 14.18 3.73 -0.15
C THR A 201 14.08 5.05 -0.89
N VAL A 202 12.89 5.65 -0.95
CA VAL A 202 12.68 7.04 -1.39
C VAL A 202 12.18 7.87 -0.22
N ASP A 203 12.80 9.02 0.00
CA ASP A 203 12.32 10.00 0.97
C ASP A 203 11.31 10.94 0.29
N GLU A 204 10.03 10.65 0.46
CA GLU A 204 8.92 11.40 -0.12
C GLU A 204 8.90 12.87 0.34
N SER A 205 9.47 13.17 1.53
CA SER A 205 9.56 14.52 2.07
C SER A 205 10.54 15.41 1.33
N LYS A 206 11.36 14.82 0.44
CA LYS A 206 12.42 15.52 -0.32
C LYS A 206 12.24 15.34 -1.83
N PRO A 207 11.12 15.78 -2.42
CA PRO A 207 10.83 15.59 -3.83
C PRO A 207 11.80 16.28 -4.78
N TRP A 208 12.60 17.24 -4.28
CA TRP A 208 13.65 17.92 -5.03
C TRP A 208 14.94 17.09 -5.20
N LEU A 209 15.08 15.99 -4.46
CA LEU A 209 16.18 15.04 -4.66
C LEU A 209 15.86 14.16 -5.88
N ASN A 210 16.86 13.93 -6.72
CA ASN A 210 16.72 13.01 -7.85
C ASN A 210 16.83 11.56 -7.36
N GLN A 211 15.78 11.08 -6.69
CA GLN A 211 15.70 9.73 -6.17
C GLN A 211 15.07 8.81 -7.21
N TYR A 212 15.59 7.59 -7.30
CA TYR A 212 15.08 6.57 -8.21
C TYR A 212 14.95 5.23 -7.50
N ASN A 213 13.83 4.55 -7.71
CA ASN A 213 13.57 3.21 -7.21
C ASN A 213 12.62 2.49 -8.16
N TRP A 214 12.88 1.23 -8.41
CA TRP A 214 12.01 0.39 -9.22
C TRP A 214 10.74 -0.06 -8.48
N GLY A 215 10.70 0.09 -7.15
CA GLY A 215 9.57 -0.29 -6.30
C GLY A 215 9.63 -1.73 -5.74
N TYR A 216 10.75 -2.44 -5.94
CA TYR A 216 10.89 -3.82 -5.47
C TYR A 216 11.47 -3.94 -4.05
N ASP A 217 11.29 -2.93 -3.23
CA ASP A 217 11.62 -2.89 -1.80
C ASP A 217 10.36 -2.53 -0.97
N PRO A 218 9.33 -3.41 -0.99
CA PRO A 218 8.00 -3.11 -0.45
C PRO A 218 8.04 -2.86 1.05
N LYS A 219 7.32 -1.80 1.46
CA LYS A 219 7.14 -1.40 2.86
C LYS A 219 5.69 -1.62 3.31
N ASN A 220 4.73 -1.06 2.59
CA ASN A 220 3.30 -1.15 2.90
C ASN A 220 2.50 -1.58 1.65
N PHE A 221 2.06 -2.82 1.61
CA PHE A 221 1.46 -3.45 0.41
C PHE A 221 0.10 -2.90 -0.02
N ASN A 222 -0.65 -2.25 0.88
CA ASN A 222 -1.99 -1.73 0.55
C ASN A 222 -2.02 -0.22 0.37
N CYS A 223 -0.87 0.46 0.46
CA CYS A 223 -0.74 1.90 0.30
C CYS A 223 -0.09 2.21 -1.04
N LEU A 224 -0.53 3.26 -1.70
CA LEU A 224 0.13 3.75 -2.92
C LEU A 224 1.40 4.54 -2.55
N GLU A 225 2.39 4.49 -3.43
CA GLU A 225 3.65 5.22 -3.32
C GLU A 225 3.42 6.74 -3.42
N GLY A 226 3.93 7.48 -2.44
CA GLY A 226 3.71 8.92 -2.35
C GLY A 226 4.66 9.76 -3.20
N SER A 227 5.85 9.25 -3.56
CA SER A 227 6.78 9.99 -4.44
C SER A 227 6.22 10.21 -5.84
N TYR A 228 5.24 9.40 -6.27
CA TYR A 228 4.51 9.58 -7.52
C TYR A 228 3.31 10.53 -7.41
N SER A 229 3.00 11.06 -6.22
CA SER A 229 1.97 12.05 -5.98
C SER A 229 2.52 13.47 -6.09
N THR A 230 1.68 14.43 -6.45
CA THR A 230 2.05 15.86 -6.43
C THR A 230 2.12 16.41 -5.01
N ASP A 231 1.39 15.80 -4.07
CA ASP A 231 1.47 16.09 -2.63
C ASP A 231 1.56 14.80 -1.82
N PRO A 232 2.77 14.40 -1.37
CA PRO A 232 2.96 13.20 -0.56
C PRO A 232 2.44 13.33 0.87
N TYR A 233 2.18 14.56 1.37
CA TYR A 233 1.64 14.79 2.71
C TYR A 233 0.12 14.59 2.79
N ASP A 234 -0.61 14.78 1.68
CA ASP A 234 -2.03 14.44 1.60
C ASP A 234 -2.22 12.96 1.20
N PRO A 235 -2.64 12.07 2.11
CA PRO A 235 -2.83 10.66 1.83
C PRO A 235 -3.92 10.40 0.77
N LYS A 236 -4.81 11.36 0.54
CA LYS A 236 -5.87 11.30 -0.48
C LYS A 236 -5.37 11.69 -1.87
N CYS A 237 -4.33 12.54 -1.94
CA CYS A 237 -3.77 13.02 -3.20
C CYS A 237 -3.28 11.84 -4.05
N ARG A 238 -2.41 10.98 -3.49
CA ARG A 238 -1.88 9.80 -4.20
C ARG A 238 -2.97 8.86 -4.73
N ILE A 239 -4.06 8.70 -3.96
CA ILE A 239 -5.19 7.84 -4.36
C ILE A 239 -5.98 8.48 -5.49
N ARG A 240 -6.28 9.78 -5.39
CA ARG A 240 -7.01 10.53 -6.43
C ARG A 240 -6.23 10.54 -7.75
N GLU A 241 -4.94 10.82 -7.68
CA GLU A 241 -4.07 10.88 -8.86
C GLU A 241 -3.87 9.51 -9.52
N PHE A 242 -3.75 8.44 -8.72
CA PHE A 242 -3.73 7.09 -9.26
C PHE A 242 -5.05 6.72 -9.96
N LYS A 243 -6.20 7.13 -9.39
CA LYS A 243 -7.49 6.97 -10.06
C LYS A 243 -7.56 7.77 -11.37
N GLN A 244 -6.98 8.97 -11.43
CA GLN A 244 -6.87 9.76 -12.67
C GLN A 244 -6.01 9.04 -13.71
N LEU A 245 -4.88 8.45 -13.33
CA LEU A 245 -4.06 7.61 -14.20
C LEU A 245 -4.89 6.46 -14.80
N VAL A 246 -5.56 5.68 -13.95
CA VAL A 246 -6.41 4.55 -14.37
C VAL A 246 -7.52 5.03 -15.30
N MET A 247 -8.17 6.13 -14.96
CA MET A 247 -9.24 6.74 -15.77
C MET A 247 -8.73 7.13 -17.16
N ALA A 248 -7.59 7.83 -17.22
CA ALA A 248 -6.99 8.27 -18.48
C ALA A 248 -6.62 7.10 -19.39
N LEU A 249 -6.05 6.02 -18.85
CA LEU A 249 -5.76 4.82 -19.63
C LEU A 249 -7.02 4.11 -20.10
N HIS A 250 -8.01 3.92 -19.22
CA HIS A 250 -9.28 3.26 -19.55
C HIS A 250 -10.07 4.05 -20.61
N GLU A 251 -10.10 5.38 -20.55
CA GLU A 251 -10.76 6.24 -21.58
C GLU A 251 -10.12 6.07 -22.95
N ASN A 252 -8.84 5.71 -23.01
CA ASN A 252 -8.12 5.43 -24.25
C ASN A 252 -8.11 3.95 -24.64
N GLY A 253 -8.94 3.11 -23.98
CA GLY A 253 -9.05 1.69 -24.28
C GLY A 253 -7.89 0.83 -23.78
N ILE A 254 -7.02 1.36 -22.89
CA ILE A 254 -5.83 0.69 -22.35
C ILE A 254 -6.13 0.21 -20.94
N GLY A 255 -5.99 -1.09 -20.67
CA GLY A 255 -6.12 -1.68 -19.35
C GLY A 255 -4.88 -1.40 -18.47
N VAL A 256 -5.05 -1.50 -17.15
CA VAL A 256 -3.97 -1.35 -16.18
C VAL A 256 -3.71 -2.68 -15.49
N VAL A 257 -2.42 -3.06 -15.41
CA VAL A 257 -1.92 -4.18 -14.62
C VAL A 257 -0.98 -3.60 -13.57
N MET A 258 -1.17 -3.97 -12.32
CA MET A 258 -0.29 -3.58 -11.22
C MET A 258 0.68 -4.72 -10.92
N ASP A 259 1.97 -4.42 -10.84
CA ASP A 259 2.97 -5.33 -10.30
C ASP A 259 2.94 -5.28 -8.76
N VAL A 260 2.82 -6.44 -8.12
CA VAL A 260 2.72 -6.58 -6.66
C VAL A 260 3.78 -7.51 -6.10
N VAL A 261 4.49 -7.08 -5.06
CA VAL A 261 5.72 -7.71 -4.55
C VAL A 261 5.45 -8.43 -3.23
N TYR A 262 4.63 -9.48 -3.23
CA TYR A 262 4.22 -10.18 -2.00
C TYR A 262 5.22 -11.21 -1.46
N ASN A 263 6.37 -11.39 -2.08
CA ASN A 263 7.34 -12.44 -1.74
C ASN A 263 8.30 -12.06 -0.61
N HIS A 264 8.50 -10.77 -0.33
CA HIS A 264 9.38 -10.27 0.73
C HIS A 264 8.95 -8.87 1.20
N THR A 265 9.60 -8.36 2.24
CA THR A 265 9.52 -6.97 2.70
C THR A 265 10.92 -6.37 2.70
N TYR A 266 11.05 -5.05 2.57
CA TYR A 266 12.35 -4.40 2.66
C TYR A 266 12.99 -4.60 4.02
N TYR A 267 12.29 -4.25 5.09
CA TYR A 267 12.72 -4.53 6.45
C TYR A 267 12.31 -5.95 6.85
N THR A 268 13.10 -6.63 7.67
CA THR A 268 12.73 -7.90 8.30
C THR A 268 12.19 -7.64 9.71
N GLU A 269 13.08 -7.51 10.69
CA GLU A 269 12.72 -7.34 12.11
C GLU A 269 11.97 -6.02 12.38
N GLU A 270 12.24 -5.00 11.59
CA GLU A 270 11.62 -3.68 11.70
C GLU A 270 10.34 -3.55 10.86
N SER A 271 9.97 -4.57 10.09
CA SER A 271 8.75 -4.55 9.28
C SER A 271 7.49 -4.48 10.14
N ALA A 272 6.42 -3.94 9.58
CA ALA A 272 5.12 -3.96 10.24
C ALA A 272 4.65 -5.39 10.55
N PHE A 273 5.04 -6.36 9.74
CA PHE A 273 4.76 -7.78 9.96
C PHE A 273 5.36 -8.30 11.27
N GLU A 274 6.68 -8.13 11.47
CA GLU A 274 7.35 -8.63 12.69
C GLU A 274 6.99 -7.82 13.93
N ARG A 275 6.76 -6.52 13.77
CA ARG A 275 6.34 -5.67 14.89
C ARG A 275 4.91 -5.95 15.36
N SER A 276 4.01 -6.38 14.45
CA SER A 276 2.64 -6.75 14.79
C SER A 276 2.52 -8.20 15.29
N PHE A 277 3.29 -9.11 14.73
CA PHE A 277 3.29 -10.51 15.13
C PHE A 277 4.65 -11.16 14.86
N PRO A 278 5.58 -11.18 15.84
CA PRO A 278 6.91 -11.72 15.69
C PRO A 278 6.92 -13.18 15.20
N TYR A 279 7.77 -13.47 14.22
CA TYR A 279 8.03 -14.83 13.69
C TYR A 279 6.83 -15.54 13.04
N TYR A 280 5.82 -14.79 12.58
CA TYR A 280 4.66 -15.38 11.94
C TYR A 280 4.58 -15.08 10.43
N TYR A 281 4.68 -13.83 10.06
CA TYR A 281 4.47 -13.40 8.67
C TYR A 281 5.67 -13.70 7.77
N HIS A 282 6.88 -13.73 8.33
CA HIS A 282 8.08 -14.19 7.61
C HIS A 282 8.36 -15.66 7.90
N ARG A 283 8.96 -16.33 6.92
CA ARG A 283 9.35 -17.73 7.03
C ARG A 283 10.58 -17.87 7.91
N ILE A 284 10.47 -18.77 8.90
CA ILE A 284 11.52 -19.05 9.87
C ILE A 284 12.13 -20.42 9.60
N ARG A 285 13.46 -20.50 9.62
CA ARG A 285 14.24 -21.75 9.51
C ARG A 285 14.24 -22.53 10.83
N ASN A 286 14.74 -23.74 10.76
CA ASN A 286 14.80 -24.64 11.92
C ASN A 286 15.69 -24.12 13.05
N ASP A 287 16.68 -23.29 12.75
CA ASP A 287 17.61 -22.66 13.70
C ASP A 287 17.07 -21.35 14.29
N GLY A 288 15.86 -20.93 13.89
CA GLY A 288 15.22 -19.69 14.33
C GLY A 288 15.58 -18.45 13.49
N SER A 289 16.44 -18.60 12.48
CA SER A 289 16.76 -17.49 11.57
C SER A 289 15.68 -17.29 10.49
N PHE A 290 15.60 -16.08 9.96
CA PHE A 290 14.72 -15.80 8.82
C PHE A 290 15.21 -16.49 7.55
N SER A 291 14.29 -17.09 6.80
CA SER A 291 14.57 -17.66 5.49
C SER A 291 14.84 -16.54 4.49
N LYS A 292 15.73 -16.82 3.54
CA LYS A 292 16.12 -15.90 2.45
C LYS A 292 15.78 -16.47 1.07
N GLY A 293 14.71 -17.26 0.99
CA GLY A 293 14.33 -17.95 -0.23
C GLY A 293 13.93 -17.04 -1.37
N SER A 294 13.48 -15.80 -1.08
CA SER A 294 13.19 -14.78 -2.08
C SER A 294 14.43 -14.23 -2.78
N GLY A 295 15.63 -14.39 -2.19
CA GLY A 295 16.86 -13.71 -2.62
C GLY A 295 17.00 -12.27 -2.12
N CYS A 296 15.97 -11.71 -1.43
CA CYS A 296 15.90 -10.31 -0.99
C CYS A 296 16.10 -10.13 0.53
N GLY A 297 16.71 -11.10 1.20
CA GLY A 297 17.02 -11.01 2.63
C GLY A 297 16.00 -11.66 3.57
N ASN A 298 14.74 -11.70 3.21
CA ASN A 298 13.66 -12.42 3.89
C ASN A 298 12.67 -13.01 2.88
N GLU A 299 11.71 -13.78 3.32
CA GLU A 299 10.57 -14.21 2.52
C GLU A 299 9.32 -14.31 3.38
N THR A 300 8.17 -13.98 2.81
CA THR A 300 6.88 -14.13 3.47
C THR A 300 6.46 -15.59 3.57
N ALA A 301 5.89 -15.98 4.71
CA ALA A 301 5.47 -17.35 5.01
C ALA A 301 4.13 -17.69 4.32
N SER A 302 4.13 -17.81 3.00
CA SER A 302 2.94 -17.97 2.14
C SER A 302 2.08 -19.21 2.43
N ASN A 303 2.54 -20.12 3.28
CA ASN A 303 1.78 -21.26 3.77
C ASN A 303 0.95 -20.95 5.04
N HIS A 304 1.22 -19.85 5.77
CA HIS A 304 0.44 -19.47 6.94
C HIS A 304 -0.88 -18.80 6.53
N MET A 305 -1.96 -19.11 7.27
CA MET A 305 -3.31 -18.72 6.87
C MET A 305 -3.51 -17.21 6.88
N MET A 306 -2.95 -16.48 7.85
CA MET A 306 -3.14 -15.03 7.92
C MET A 306 -2.31 -14.26 6.89
N ILE A 307 -1.17 -14.79 6.39
CA ILE A 307 -0.49 -14.17 5.24
C ILE A 307 -1.24 -14.45 3.93
N ARG A 308 -1.87 -15.64 3.80
CA ARG A 308 -2.75 -15.93 2.66
C ARG A 308 -3.95 -15.02 2.65
N LYS A 309 -4.61 -14.87 3.83
CA LYS A 309 -5.72 -13.94 4.01
C LYS A 309 -5.30 -12.52 3.64
N PHE A 310 -4.18 -12.04 4.17
CA PHE A 310 -3.65 -10.71 3.87
C PHE A 310 -3.55 -10.45 2.35
N ARG A 311 -2.99 -11.41 1.59
CA ARG A 311 -2.86 -11.32 0.13
C ARG A 311 -4.19 -11.39 -0.64
N ILE A 312 -5.21 -12.02 -0.05
CA ILE A 312 -6.55 -12.10 -0.67
C ILE A 312 -7.32 -10.80 -0.40
N ASP A 313 -7.11 -10.21 0.78
CA ASP A 313 -7.78 -8.98 1.20
C ASP A 313 -7.15 -7.72 0.55
N SER A 314 -5.89 -7.81 0.09
CA SER A 314 -5.18 -6.78 -0.68
C SER A 314 -5.70 -6.74 -2.11
#